data_b0ce945bc43332bdd89cef77c6c30cff
#
_entry.id   b0ce945bc43332bdd89cef77c6c30cff
#
_cell.length_a   1.000
_cell.length_b   1.000
_cell.length_c   1.000
_cell.angle_alpha   90.00
_cell.angle_beta   90.00
_cell.angle_gamma   90.00
#
_symmetry.space_group_name_H-M   'P 1'
#
loop_
_entity.id
_entity.type
_entity.pdbx_description
1 polymer ?
#
loop_
_entity_poly.entity_id
_entity_poly.type
_entity_poly.pdbx_seq_one_letter_code
_entity_poly.pdbx_strand_id
1 'polypeptide(L)'
;MANRLDPAARREQILAATLRLVARDGFARVTLRDVAAEVGVVHGLIRHYFATREQLVAAAFDAAVLAELEGDEEVAERVEPVEALADWLTSTPREHYFVWIDAWSEAPRNPELHASLMRHHRDCERRLARIIERLDEARLGRSDDPAGDARMLTALVDGMAVQHHAIGLVSREEADRVVYTAAEQRLGLAPGTLERSRPTPARGLWAVSDSA
;
A
#
# COMPACT_ATOMS: atom_id res chain seq x y z
N MET A 1 -12.55 -29.76 23.21
CA MET A 1 -12.64 -28.42 23.81
C MET A 1 -12.23 -27.42 22.73
N ALA A 2 -13.14 -26.60 22.21
CA ALA A 2 -12.80 -25.57 21.22
C ALA A 2 -11.86 -24.55 21.89
N ASN A 3 -10.66 -24.43 21.35
CA ASN A 3 -9.66 -23.47 21.81
C ASN A 3 -10.24 -22.06 21.65
N ARG A 4 -10.60 -21.43 22.78
CA ARG A 4 -11.15 -20.07 22.80
C ARG A 4 -9.99 -19.11 22.52
N LEU A 5 -9.86 -18.72 21.25
CA LEU A 5 -8.87 -17.72 20.86
C LEU A 5 -9.06 -16.44 21.70
N ASP A 6 -7.96 -15.83 22.04
CA ASP A 6 -7.95 -14.47 22.61
C ASP A 6 -8.71 -13.50 21.66
N PRO A 7 -9.46 -12.51 22.20
CA PRO A 7 -10.21 -11.55 21.40
C PRO A 7 -9.37 -10.83 20.33
N ALA A 8 -8.11 -10.47 20.64
CA ALA A 8 -7.22 -9.83 19.69
C ALA A 8 -6.87 -10.78 18.54
N ALA A 9 -6.44 -12.01 18.84
CA ALA A 9 -6.14 -13.04 17.84
C ALA A 9 -7.37 -13.40 16.99
N ARG A 10 -8.57 -13.37 17.57
CA ARG A 10 -9.81 -13.58 16.81
C ARG A 10 -10.08 -12.42 15.84
N ARG A 11 -9.85 -11.17 16.28
CA ARG A 11 -10.00 -10.00 15.43
C ARG A 11 -9.04 -10.05 14.24
N GLU A 12 -7.78 -10.39 14.47
CA GLU A 12 -6.77 -10.58 13.41
C GLU A 12 -7.19 -11.69 12.43
N GLN A 13 -7.67 -12.82 12.93
CA GLN A 13 -8.18 -13.90 12.08
C GLN A 13 -9.32 -13.43 11.17
N ILE A 14 -10.25 -12.62 11.69
CA ILE A 14 -11.36 -12.05 10.92
C ILE A 14 -10.82 -11.12 9.84
N LEU A 15 -9.88 -10.23 10.18
CA LEU A 15 -9.27 -9.29 9.23
C LEU A 15 -8.50 -10.03 8.12
N ALA A 16 -7.70 -11.03 8.47
CA ALA A 16 -6.97 -11.85 7.50
C ALA A 16 -7.93 -12.60 6.56
N ALA A 17 -9.01 -13.16 7.07
CA ALA A 17 -10.05 -13.78 6.23
C ALA A 17 -10.74 -12.78 5.31
N THR A 18 -11.01 -11.57 5.82
CA THR A 18 -11.59 -10.49 5.02
C THR A 18 -10.67 -10.10 3.87
N LEU A 19 -9.36 -9.94 4.12
CA LEU A 19 -8.38 -9.61 3.08
C LEU A 19 -8.27 -10.69 2.01
N ARG A 20 -8.32 -11.98 2.38
CA ARG A 20 -8.37 -13.07 1.37
C ARG A 20 -9.61 -12.97 0.49
N LEU A 21 -10.76 -12.66 1.06
CA LEU A 21 -12.00 -12.47 0.31
C LEU A 21 -11.93 -11.23 -0.59
N VAL A 22 -11.39 -10.13 -0.08
CA VAL A 22 -11.15 -8.91 -0.86
C VAL A 22 -10.22 -9.18 -2.04
N ALA A 23 -9.11 -9.88 -1.83
CA ALA A 23 -8.18 -10.23 -2.90
C ALA A 23 -8.82 -11.09 -4.00
N ARG A 24 -9.80 -11.94 -3.64
CA ARG A 24 -10.51 -12.81 -4.58
C ARG A 24 -11.69 -12.13 -5.27
N ASP A 25 -12.49 -11.37 -4.53
CA ASP A 25 -13.82 -10.92 -4.96
C ASP A 25 -13.97 -9.39 -5.01
N GLY A 26 -13.01 -8.65 -4.48
CA GLY A 26 -13.01 -7.18 -4.34
C GLY A 26 -13.80 -6.68 -3.12
N PHE A 27 -13.50 -5.44 -2.70
CA PHE A 27 -14.17 -4.81 -1.54
C PHE A 27 -15.70 -4.78 -1.67
N ALA A 28 -16.21 -4.51 -2.87
CA ALA A 28 -17.65 -4.34 -3.10
C ALA A 28 -18.47 -5.61 -2.78
N ARG A 29 -17.89 -6.79 -2.92
CA ARG A 29 -18.61 -8.08 -2.82
C ARG A 29 -18.54 -8.73 -1.45
N VAL A 30 -17.56 -8.40 -0.62
CA VAL A 30 -17.37 -9.02 0.69
C VAL A 30 -18.53 -8.68 1.63
N THR A 31 -19.12 -9.72 2.28
CA THR A 31 -20.15 -9.58 3.29
C THR A 31 -19.72 -10.17 4.64
N LEU A 32 -20.37 -9.75 5.73
CA LEU A 32 -20.12 -10.34 7.06
C LEU A 32 -20.42 -11.85 7.10
N ARG A 33 -21.32 -12.34 6.24
CA ARG A 33 -21.65 -13.78 6.16
C ARG A 33 -20.55 -14.56 5.47
N ASP A 34 -19.98 -14.02 4.41
CA ASP A 34 -18.87 -14.66 3.70
C ASP A 34 -17.65 -14.79 4.61
N VAL A 35 -17.35 -13.72 5.36
CA VAL A 35 -16.26 -13.73 6.36
C VAL A 35 -16.55 -14.73 7.48
N ALA A 36 -17.79 -14.85 7.96
CA ALA A 36 -18.16 -15.85 8.95
C ALA A 36 -17.95 -17.29 8.43
N ALA A 37 -18.33 -17.56 7.19
CA ALA A 37 -18.11 -18.83 6.53
C ALA A 37 -16.61 -19.13 6.34
N GLU A 38 -15.82 -18.15 5.90
CA GLU A 38 -14.38 -18.27 5.69
C GLU A 38 -13.62 -18.55 7.00
N VAL A 39 -14.04 -17.92 8.12
CA VAL A 39 -13.46 -18.15 9.45
C VAL A 39 -13.98 -19.43 10.12
N GLY A 40 -15.11 -19.98 9.65
CA GLY A 40 -15.76 -21.14 10.24
C GLY A 40 -16.50 -20.82 11.55
N VAL A 41 -17.14 -19.64 11.63
CA VAL A 41 -17.86 -19.18 12.83
C VAL A 41 -19.29 -18.77 12.48
N VAL A 42 -20.11 -18.59 13.53
CA VAL A 42 -21.47 -18.05 13.33
C VAL A 42 -21.42 -16.57 13.01
N HIS A 43 -22.30 -16.10 12.13
CA HIS A 43 -22.39 -14.70 11.71
C HIS A 43 -22.50 -13.71 12.88
N GLY A 44 -23.19 -14.08 13.96
CA GLY A 44 -23.31 -13.25 15.18
C GLY A 44 -21.98 -12.95 15.84
N LEU A 45 -20.97 -13.82 15.71
CA LEU A 45 -19.63 -13.58 16.22
C LEU A 45 -18.93 -12.47 15.42
N ILE A 46 -19.04 -12.45 14.10
CA ILE A 46 -18.47 -11.38 13.28
C ILE A 46 -19.11 -10.04 13.67
N ARG A 47 -20.44 -10.00 13.84
CA ARG A 47 -21.16 -8.79 14.26
C ARG A 47 -20.79 -8.28 15.66
N HIS A 48 -20.26 -9.15 16.51
CA HIS A 48 -19.73 -8.74 17.81
C HIS A 48 -18.45 -7.90 17.68
N TYR A 49 -17.61 -8.20 16.66
CA TYR A 49 -16.36 -7.47 16.39
C TYR A 49 -16.55 -6.28 15.47
N PHE A 50 -17.46 -6.39 14.50
CA PHE A 50 -17.71 -5.37 13.48
C PHE A 50 -19.22 -5.22 13.29
N ALA A 51 -19.75 -4.09 13.71
CA ALA A 51 -21.21 -3.85 13.67
C ALA A 51 -21.74 -3.81 12.23
N THR A 52 -20.93 -3.30 11.29
CA THR A 52 -21.29 -3.14 9.88
C THR A 52 -20.21 -3.74 8.95
N ARG A 53 -20.61 -3.96 7.70
CA ARG A 53 -19.71 -4.33 6.62
C ARG A 53 -18.65 -3.24 6.37
N GLU A 54 -19.10 -2.01 6.39
CA GLU A 54 -18.28 -0.82 6.14
C GLU A 54 -17.11 -0.75 7.14
N GLN A 55 -17.39 -0.95 8.43
CA GLN A 55 -16.38 -1.01 9.49
C GLN A 55 -15.40 -2.18 9.30
N LEU A 56 -15.90 -3.36 8.94
CA LEU A 56 -15.05 -4.53 8.70
C LEU A 56 -14.09 -4.30 7.54
N VAL A 57 -14.61 -3.78 6.44
CA VAL A 57 -13.86 -3.51 5.21
C VAL A 57 -12.79 -2.42 5.45
N ALA A 58 -13.14 -1.34 6.12
CA ALA A 58 -12.19 -0.29 6.48
C ALA A 58 -11.08 -0.81 7.41
N ALA A 59 -11.44 -1.60 8.42
CA ALA A 59 -10.46 -2.18 9.33
C ALA A 59 -9.55 -3.22 8.65
N ALA A 60 -10.04 -3.95 7.65
CA ALA A 60 -9.22 -4.86 6.86
C ALA A 60 -8.23 -4.09 5.97
N PHE A 61 -8.67 -2.99 5.35
CA PHE A 61 -7.78 -2.10 4.61
C PHE A 61 -6.71 -1.49 5.52
N ASP A 62 -7.09 -0.95 6.71
CA ASP A 62 -6.14 -0.45 7.70
C ASP A 62 -5.09 -1.51 8.06
N ALA A 63 -5.50 -2.75 8.31
CA ALA A 63 -4.58 -3.83 8.67
C ALA A 63 -3.61 -4.19 7.53
N ALA A 64 -4.07 -4.18 6.27
CA ALA A 64 -3.21 -4.43 5.12
C ALA A 64 -2.14 -3.35 4.96
N VAL A 65 -2.55 -2.07 5.05
CA VAL A 65 -1.62 -0.94 4.89
C VAL A 65 -0.64 -0.85 6.07
N LEU A 66 -1.09 -1.07 7.31
CA LEU A 66 -0.21 -1.05 8.47
C LEU A 66 0.86 -2.15 8.40
N ALA A 67 0.49 -3.36 7.98
CA ALA A 67 1.45 -4.45 7.79
C ALA A 67 2.54 -4.12 6.74
N GLU A 68 2.17 -3.34 5.71
CA GLU A 68 3.11 -2.81 4.71
C GLU A 68 4.04 -1.76 5.32
N LEU A 69 3.49 -0.86 6.12
CA LEU A 69 4.18 0.31 6.64
C LEU A 69 5.10 0.03 7.85
N GLU A 70 4.79 -0.97 8.68
CA GLU A 70 5.59 -1.31 9.87
C GLU A 70 6.99 -1.83 9.53
N GLY A 71 7.19 -2.42 8.32
CA GLY A 71 8.50 -2.86 7.84
C GLY A 71 9.38 -1.74 7.27
N ASP A 72 8.78 -0.65 6.81
CA ASP A 72 9.45 0.32 5.94
C ASP A 72 10.05 1.54 6.68
N GLU A 73 9.49 1.96 7.82
CA GLU A 73 9.87 3.22 8.46
C GLU A 73 11.28 3.16 9.08
N GLU A 74 11.62 2.10 9.81
CA GLU A 74 12.96 1.93 10.39
C GLU A 74 14.04 1.66 9.33
N VAL A 75 13.68 1.03 8.22
CA VAL A 75 14.58 0.75 7.11
C VAL A 75 14.83 2.02 6.31
N ALA A 76 13.79 2.77 5.97
CA ALA A 76 13.89 4.00 5.19
C ALA A 76 14.74 5.09 5.88
N GLU A 77 14.75 5.15 7.21
CA GLU A 77 15.58 6.11 7.95
C GLU A 77 17.07 5.78 7.96
N ARG A 78 17.41 4.49 7.82
CA ARG A 78 18.82 3.99 7.86
C ARG A 78 19.47 3.92 6.48
N VAL A 79 18.66 3.95 5.42
CA VAL A 79 19.12 3.82 4.03
C VAL A 79 19.46 5.20 3.47
N GLU A 80 20.40 5.26 2.52
CA GLU A 80 20.76 6.49 1.81
C GLU A 80 19.51 7.10 1.13
N PRO A 81 19.31 8.43 1.17
CA PRO A 81 18.09 9.08 0.69
C PRO A 81 17.73 8.77 -0.77
N VAL A 82 18.73 8.60 -1.64
CA VAL A 82 18.50 8.25 -3.06
C VAL A 82 17.95 6.82 -3.19
N GLU A 83 18.50 5.88 -2.42
CA GLU A 83 18.03 4.51 -2.38
C GLU A 83 16.62 4.42 -1.79
N ALA A 84 16.37 5.14 -0.69
CA ALA A 84 15.05 5.23 -0.08
C ALA A 84 14.00 5.82 -1.05
N LEU A 85 14.37 6.82 -1.86
CA LEU A 85 13.50 7.37 -2.89
C LEU A 85 13.23 6.35 -4.00
N ALA A 86 14.27 5.68 -4.50
CA ALA A 86 14.14 4.69 -5.56
C ALA A 86 13.25 3.51 -5.11
N ASP A 87 13.43 3.06 -3.88
CA ASP A 87 12.61 2.01 -3.27
C ASP A 87 11.15 2.46 -3.14
N TRP A 88 10.89 3.60 -2.52
CA TRP A 88 9.53 4.13 -2.34
C TRP A 88 8.77 4.23 -3.66
N LEU A 89 9.43 4.67 -4.72
CA LEU A 89 8.79 4.90 -6.02
C LEU A 89 8.43 3.62 -6.78
N THR A 90 9.07 2.46 -6.50
CA THR A 90 8.93 1.29 -7.37
C THR A 90 8.82 -0.06 -6.66
N SER A 91 9.00 -0.14 -5.33
CA SER A 91 9.06 -1.44 -4.63
C SER A 91 7.71 -1.99 -4.18
N THR A 92 6.63 -1.22 -4.27
CA THR A 92 5.29 -1.69 -3.83
C THR A 92 4.88 -2.96 -4.58
N PRO A 93 4.56 -4.05 -3.87
CA PRO A 93 4.14 -5.30 -4.48
C PRO A 93 2.83 -5.16 -5.26
N ARG A 94 2.68 -5.97 -6.32
CA ARG A 94 1.49 -5.96 -7.18
C ARG A 94 0.18 -6.12 -6.41
N GLU A 95 0.17 -7.01 -5.44
CA GLU A 95 -1.00 -7.34 -4.61
C GLU A 95 -1.50 -6.11 -3.84
N HIS A 96 -0.59 -5.28 -3.35
CA HIS A 96 -0.92 -4.05 -2.65
C HIS A 96 -1.57 -3.02 -3.58
N TYR A 97 -1.08 -2.86 -4.80
CA TYR A 97 -1.73 -1.98 -5.78
C TYR A 97 -3.17 -2.37 -6.06
N PHE A 98 -3.50 -3.65 -6.16
CA PHE A 98 -4.88 -4.09 -6.33
C PHE A 98 -5.76 -3.73 -5.14
N VAL A 99 -5.24 -3.85 -3.92
CA VAL A 99 -5.96 -3.43 -2.70
C VAL A 99 -6.26 -1.92 -2.74
N TRP A 100 -5.28 -1.09 -3.12
CA TRP A 100 -5.47 0.35 -3.25
C TRP A 100 -6.45 0.73 -4.36
N ILE A 101 -6.29 0.18 -5.55
CA ILE A 101 -7.16 0.47 -6.71
C ILE A 101 -8.62 0.11 -6.40
N ASP A 102 -8.84 -1.04 -5.78
CA ASP A 102 -10.19 -1.49 -5.41
C ASP A 102 -10.76 -0.64 -4.27
N ALA A 103 -9.92 -0.24 -3.29
CA ALA A 103 -10.32 0.68 -2.22
C ALA A 103 -10.74 2.05 -2.78
N TRP A 104 -10.02 2.62 -3.74
CA TRP A 104 -10.41 3.87 -4.40
C TRP A 104 -11.76 3.74 -5.11
N SER A 105 -12.02 2.61 -5.74
CA SER A 105 -13.30 2.35 -6.42
C SER A 105 -14.48 2.25 -5.44
N GLU A 106 -14.28 1.66 -4.27
CA GLU A 106 -15.33 1.47 -3.26
C GLU A 106 -15.50 2.68 -2.33
N ALA A 107 -14.46 3.47 -2.07
CA ALA A 107 -14.47 4.59 -1.12
C ALA A 107 -15.62 5.59 -1.31
N PRO A 108 -16.06 5.95 -2.54
CA PRO A 108 -17.22 6.85 -2.71
C PRO A 108 -18.53 6.32 -2.13
N ARG A 109 -18.63 5.02 -1.89
CA ARG A 109 -19.84 4.35 -1.38
C ARG A 109 -19.69 3.90 0.08
N ASN A 110 -18.49 3.95 0.63
CA ASN A 110 -18.14 3.49 1.97
C ASN A 110 -17.40 4.60 2.73
N PRO A 111 -18.08 5.43 3.53
CA PRO A 111 -17.49 6.54 4.27
C PRO A 111 -16.38 6.11 5.25
N GLU A 112 -16.48 4.92 5.85
CA GLU A 112 -15.47 4.38 6.77
C GLU A 112 -14.17 4.07 6.00
N LEU A 113 -14.30 3.37 4.86
CA LEU A 113 -13.16 3.08 3.99
C LEU A 113 -12.56 4.36 3.41
N HIS A 114 -13.39 5.34 3.01
CA HIS A 114 -12.92 6.63 2.54
C HIS A 114 -12.07 7.36 3.59
N ALA A 115 -12.55 7.40 4.84
CA ALA A 115 -11.79 8.02 5.93
C ALA A 115 -10.46 7.32 6.19
N SER A 116 -10.44 5.98 6.15
CA SER A 116 -9.24 5.17 6.28
C SER A 116 -8.24 5.44 5.13
N LEU A 117 -8.69 5.35 3.91
CA LEU A 117 -7.91 5.60 2.69
C LEU A 117 -7.28 7.00 2.71
N MET A 118 -8.03 8.02 3.08
CA MET A 118 -7.52 9.39 3.17
C MET A 118 -6.43 9.57 4.25
N ARG A 119 -6.51 8.84 5.36
CA ARG A 119 -5.45 8.85 6.38
C ARG A 119 -4.17 8.25 5.83
N HIS A 120 -4.25 7.03 5.32
CA HIS A 120 -3.06 6.31 4.82
C HIS A 120 -2.42 6.98 3.61
N HIS A 121 -3.23 7.53 2.69
CA HIS A 121 -2.68 8.26 1.55
C HIS A 121 -1.87 9.49 1.99
N ARG A 122 -2.36 10.25 2.97
CA ARG A 122 -1.60 11.38 3.55
C ARG A 122 -0.35 10.91 4.30
N ASP A 123 -0.38 9.74 4.92
CA ASP A 123 0.80 9.16 5.58
C ASP A 123 1.86 8.79 4.54
N CYS A 124 1.48 8.19 3.43
CA CYS A 124 2.37 7.92 2.30
C CYS A 124 3.00 9.21 1.75
N GLU A 125 2.18 10.25 1.47
CA GLU A 125 2.69 11.56 1.03
C GLU A 125 3.69 12.16 2.04
N ARG A 126 3.39 12.11 3.34
CA ARG A 126 4.30 12.63 4.38
C ARG A 126 5.62 11.88 4.45
N ARG A 127 5.61 10.56 4.28
CA ARG A 127 6.82 9.74 4.24
C ARG A 127 7.70 10.11 3.05
N LEU A 128 7.10 10.22 1.86
CA LEU A 128 7.82 10.66 0.67
C LEU A 128 8.38 12.06 0.83
N ALA A 129 7.62 12.99 1.41
CA ALA A 129 8.12 14.36 1.69
C ALA A 129 9.37 14.33 2.58
N ARG A 130 9.39 13.50 3.64
CA ARG A 130 10.59 13.35 4.50
C ARG A 130 11.80 12.77 3.74
N ILE A 131 11.58 11.84 2.82
CA ILE A 131 12.67 11.32 1.96
C ILE A 131 13.24 12.46 1.09
N ILE A 132 12.37 13.28 0.51
CA ILE A 132 12.76 14.43 -0.31
C ILE A 132 13.50 15.48 0.53
N GLU A 133 13.06 15.79 1.74
CA GLU A 133 13.75 16.68 2.69
C GLU A 133 15.17 16.18 2.99
N ARG A 134 15.34 14.87 3.25
CA ARG A 134 16.64 14.25 3.48
C ARG A 134 17.58 14.36 2.25
N LEU A 135 17.02 14.26 1.03
CA LEU A 135 17.80 14.49 -0.20
C LEU A 135 18.36 15.91 -0.27
N ASP A 136 17.55 16.91 0.08
CA ASP A 136 17.96 18.32 0.07
C ASP A 136 19.00 18.60 1.18
N GLU A 137 18.78 18.09 2.40
CA GLU A 137 19.72 18.18 3.52
C GLU A 137 21.09 17.58 3.18
N ALA A 138 21.09 16.44 2.49
CA ALA A 138 22.30 15.76 2.03
C ALA A 138 22.93 16.42 0.78
N ARG A 139 22.29 17.42 0.20
CA ARG A 139 22.69 18.11 -1.06
C ARG A 139 22.81 17.15 -2.25
N LEU A 140 22.03 16.11 -2.25
CA LEU A 140 21.95 15.12 -3.34
C LEU A 140 20.89 15.50 -4.37
N GLY A 141 19.85 16.22 -3.93
CA GLY A 141 18.78 16.77 -4.73
C GLY A 141 18.32 18.11 -4.19
N ARG A 142 17.27 18.69 -4.76
CA ARG A 142 16.69 19.96 -4.32
C ARG A 142 15.17 19.95 -4.47
N SER A 143 14.47 20.46 -3.46
CA SER A 143 13.05 20.74 -3.51
C SER A 143 12.74 22.03 -2.74
N ASP A 144 12.02 22.95 -3.38
CA ASP A 144 11.52 24.17 -2.71
C ASP A 144 10.14 23.91 -2.05
N ASP A 145 9.47 22.77 -2.37
CA ASP A 145 8.18 22.33 -1.79
C ASP A 145 8.14 20.79 -1.70
N PRO A 146 8.80 20.18 -0.70
CA PRO A 146 8.84 18.72 -0.55
C PRO A 146 7.44 18.08 -0.47
N ALA A 147 6.49 18.75 0.17
CA ALA A 147 5.12 18.23 0.29
C ALA A 147 4.36 18.24 -1.05
N GLY A 148 4.53 19.30 -1.84
CA GLY A 148 3.96 19.39 -3.19
C GLY A 148 4.60 18.38 -4.15
N ASP A 149 5.91 18.19 -4.06
CA ASP A 149 6.63 17.21 -4.86
C ASP A 149 6.24 15.77 -4.49
N ALA A 150 6.11 15.48 -3.21
CA ALA A 150 5.62 14.18 -2.73
C ALA A 150 4.23 13.89 -3.29
N ARG A 151 3.30 14.85 -3.21
CA ARG A 151 1.95 14.69 -3.77
C ARG A 151 1.96 14.44 -5.26
N MET A 152 2.76 15.19 -6.02
CA MET A 152 2.89 15.03 -7.46
C MET A 152 3.44 13.64 -7.82
N LEU A 153 4.50 13.20 -7.15
CA LEU A 153 5.12 11.90 -7.39
C LEU A 153 4.20 10.75 -6.98
N THR A 154 3.50 10.85 -5.84
CA THR A 154 2.50 9.86 -5.44
C THR A 154 1.41 9.73 -6.49
N ALA A 155 0.84 10.84 -6.98
CA ALA A 155 -0.18 10.80 -8.04
C ALA A 155 0.34 10.18 -9.34
N LEU A 156 1.62 10.39 -9.68
CA LEU A 156 2.24 9.76 -10.85
C LEU A 156 2.40 8.25 -10.65
N VAL A 157 2.90 7.81 -9.49
CA VAL A 157 3.03 6.39 -9.13
C VAL A 157 1.67 5.71 -9.20
N ASP A 158 0.65 6.29 -8.59
CA ASP A 158 -0.73 5.78 -8.60
C ASP A 158 -1.26 5.63 -10.03
N GLY A 159 -1.07 6.64 -10.87
CA GLY A 159 -1.47 6.61 -12.27
C GLY A 159 -0.75 5.53 -13.07
N MET A 160 0.56 5.40 -12.90
CA MET A 160 1.35 4.36 -13.57
C MET A 160 1.01 2.96 -13.06
N ALA A 161 0.71 2.81 -11.77
CA ALA A 161 0.25 1.55 -11.19
C ALA A 161 -1.09 1.08 -11.81
N VAL A 162 -2.05 1.99 -11.99
CA VAL A 162 -3.31 1.66 -12.68
C VAL A 162 -3.04 1.24 -14.13
N GLN A 163 -2.22 1.98 -14.87
CA GLN A 163 -1.90 1.67 -16.26
C GLN A 163 -1.18 0.32 -16.42
N HIS A 164 -0.28 0.00 -15.51
CA HIS A 164 0.44 -1.27 -15.53
C HIS A 164 -0.40 -2.43 -15.02
N HIS A 165 -0.90 -2.33 -13.77
CA HIS A 165 -1.50 -3.48 -13.08
C HIS A 165 -2.96 -3.74 -13.47
N ALA A 166 -3.78 -2.68 -13.66
CA ALA A 166 -5.20 -2.84 -13.90
C ALA A 166 -5.54 -3.05 -15.38
N ILE A 167 -4.84 -2.37 -16.30
CA ILE A 167 -5.18 -2.38 -17.71
C ILE A 167 -4.07 -2.90 -18.63
N GLY A 168 -2.85 -3.11 -18.14
CA GLY A 168 -1.74 -3.66 -18.92
C GLY A 168 -1.31 -2.75 -20.10
N LEU A 169 -1.52 -1.44 -19.97
CA LEU A 169 -1.21 -0.47 -21.03
C LEU A 169 0.30 -0.25 -21.18
N VAL A 170 1.03 -0.30 -20.08
CA VAL A 170 2.49 -0.11 -20.03
C VAL A 170 3.16 -1.28 -19.33
N SER A 171 4.39 -1.60 -19.73
CA SER A 171 5.22 -2.57 -19.02
C SER A 171 5.69 -2.01 -17.67
N ARG A 172 6.15 -2.89 -16.77
CA ARG A 172 6.77 -2.49 -15.49
C ARG A 172 7.97 -1.57 -15.72
N GLU A 173 8.83 -1.92 -16.66
CA GLU A 173 10.02 -1.13 -16.99
C GLU A 173 9.68 0.26 -17.54
N GLU A 174 8.62 0.37 -18.33
CA GLU A 174 8.14 1.69 -18.80
C GLU A 174 7.58 2.52 -17.68
N ALA A 175 6.78 1.93 -16.76
CA ALA A 175 6.24 2.60 -15.60
C ALA A 175 7.35 3.13 -14.69
N ASP A 176 8.30 2.27 -14.31
CA ASP A 176 9.44 2.63 -13.46
C ASP A 176 10.28 3.74 -14.11
N ARG A 177 10.54 3.66 -15.42
CA ARG A 177 11.29 4.68 -16.16
C ARG A 177 10.60 6.04 -16.16
N VAL A 178 9.29 6.07 -16.36
CA VAL A 178 8.51 7.31 -16.32
C VAL A 178 8.59 7.95 -14.95
N VAL A 179 8.38 7.18 -13.89
CA VAL A 179 8.40 7.65 -12.50
C VAL A 179 9.79 8.16 -12.12
N TYR A 180 10.84 7.39 -12.40
CA TYR A 180 12.22 7.78 -12.11
C TYR A 180 12.64 9.04 -12.87
N THR A 181 12.35 9.11 -14.18
CA THR A 181 12.68 10.29 -14.98
C THR A 181 12.00 11.54 -14.43
N ALA A 182 10.72 11.44 -14.07
CA ALA A 182 9.98 12.57 -13.51
C ALA A 182 10.55 13.02 -12.15
N ALA A 183 10.86 12.06 -11.26
CA ALA A 183 11.46 12.35 -9.96
C ALA A 183 12.85 12.98 -10.10
N GLU A 184 13.71 12.43 -10.97
CA GLU A 184 15.05 12.96 -11.22
C GLU A 184 15.00 14.42 -11.75
N GLN A 185 14.14 14.68 -12.73
CA GLN A 185 13.97 16.03 -13.28
C GLN A 185 13.42 17.00 -12.24
N ARG A 186 12.43 16.56 -11.45
CA ARG A 186 11.79 17.44 -10.46
C ARG A 186 12.71 17.79 -9.30
N LEU A 187 13.52 16.84 -8.85
CA LEU A 187 14.41 16.97 -7.69
C LEU A 187 15.85 17.35 -8.07
N GLY A 188 16.14 17.59 -9.35
CA GLY A 188 17.46 17.98 -9.82
C GLY A 188 18.52 16.89 -9.70
N LEU A 189 18.12 15.63 -9.70
CA LEU A 189 19.04 14.49 -9.71
C LEU A 189 19.62 14.27 -11.12
N ALA A 190 20.83 13.73 -11.21
CA ALA A 190 21.40 13.38 -12.50
C ALA A 190 20.62 12.21 -13.14
N PRO A 191 20.43 12.22 -14.47
CA PRO A 191 19.70 11.15 -15.15
C PRO A 191 20.25 9.75 -14.85
N GLY A 192 19.35 8.79 -14.55
CA GLY A 192 19.67 7.41 -14.23
C GLY A 192 20.20 7.19 -12.81
N THR A 193 20.15 8.20 -11.94
CA THR A 193 20.56 8.06 -10.53
C THR A 193 19.67 7.08 -9.78
N LEU A 194 18.35 7.18 -9.92
CA LEU A 194 17.41 6.31 -9.24
C LEU A 194 17.48 4.86 -9.75
N GLU A 195 17.66 4.66 -11.06
CA GLU A 195 17.81 3.32 -11.61
C GLU A 195 19.05 2.60 -11.06
N ARG A 196 20.18 3.30 -10.90
CA ARG A 196 21.41 2.75 -10.32
C ARG A 196 21.30 2.47 -8.82
N SER A 197 20.43 3.19 -8.13
CA SER A 197 20.20 3.06 -6.69
C SER A 197 19.03 2.15 -6.35
N ARG A 198 18.43 1.51 -7.36
CA ARG A 198 17.31 0.59 -7.18
C ARG A 198 17.74 -0.57 -6.28
N PRO A 199 17.06 -0.79 -5.14
CA PRO A 199 17.38 -1.93 -4.29
C PRO A 199 17.12 -3.23 -5.04
N THR A 200 17.97 -4.22 -4.82
CA THR A 200 17.68 -5.59 -5.28
C THR A 200 16.41 -6.04 -4.56
N PRO A 201 15.39 -6.55 -5.27
CA PRO A 201 14.13 -6.92 -4.64
C PRO A 201 14.37 -7.80 -3.43
N ALA A 202 14.19 -7.27 -2.23
CA ALA A 202 14.12 -8.10 -1.04
C ALA A 202 12.95 -9.05 -1.28
N ARG A 203 13.15 -10.35 -1.00
CA ARG A 203 12.07 -11.34 -1.06
C ARG A 203 11.03 -10.86 -0.04
N GLY A 204 9.98 -10.19 -0.52
CA GLY A 204 8.90 -9.70 0.32
C GLY A 204 8.31 -10.87 1.12
N LEU A 205 7.85 -10.57 2.32
CA LEU A 205 7.10 -11.48 3.21
C LEU A 205 5.89 -12.17 2.55
N TRP A 206 5.53 -11.79 1.32
CA TRP A 206 4.42 -12.27 0.50
C TRP A 206 4.86 -13.04 -0.74
N ALA A 207 6.05 -13.61 -0.75
CA ALA A 207 6.38 -14.61 -1.76
C ALA A 207 5.51 -15.85 -1.51
N VAL A 208 4.25 -15.78 -1.96
CA VAL A 208 3.46 -16.97 -2.24
C VAL A 208 4.27 -17.72 -3.29
N SER A 209 4.77 -18.89 -2.90
CA SER A 209 5.49 -19.78 -3.81
C SER A 209 4.62 -19.99 -5.05
N ASP A 210 5.09 -19.51 -6.21
CA ASP A 210 4.68 -20.02 -7.51
C ASP A 210 5.06 -21.50 -7.55
N SER A 211 4.19 -22.33 -7.08
CA SER A 211 4.28 -23.79 -7.21
C SER A 211 2.96 -24.30 -7.74
N ALA A 212 3.02 -24.57 -9.06
CA ALA A 212 2.14 -25.37 -9.91
C ALA A 212 0.76 -24.83 -10.23
#